data_5bcc2feae9ad663a4d11adebe05c3df3
#
_entry.id   5bcc2feae9ad663a4d11adebe05c3df3
#
_cell.length_a   1.000
_cell.length_b   1.000
_cell.length_c   1.000
_cell.angle_alpha   90.00
_cell.angle_beta   90.00
_cell.angle_gamma   90.00
#
_symmetry.space_group_name_H-M   'P 1'
#
loop_
_entity.id
_entity.type
_entity.pdbx_description
1 polymer ?
#
loop_
_entity_poly.entity_id
_entity_poly.type
_entity_poly.pdbx_seq_one_letter_code
_entity_poly.pdbx_strand_id
1 'polypeptide(L)'
;VLGGEDYKFYYGGNPWTRDWNTLIAYNSGSEDTVYVDKTAIVRNTDGESVGILRNSINRQSTIGLISKLNYDFSDVLKLQFGIDWRTADIEHAREVRDLMGGEYYIDHEDENNTNKVVRLGDIIDYHNETNVDWIGTFAQASYINGPLSAYGMFGLSSIKYSYQDHFTIANKK
;
A
#
# COMPACT_ATOMS: atom_id res chain seq x y z
N VAL A 1 9.61 -1.78 -9.24
CA VAL A 1 9.52 -0.73 -10.26
C VAL A 1 10.62 0.26 -10.00
N LEU A 2 11.21 0.82 -11.03
CA LEU A 2 12.31 1.77 -10.93
C LEU A 2 11.76 3.19 -10.74
N GLY A 3 12.47 4.01 -10.00
CA GLY A 3 12.26 5.45 -9.88
C GLY A 3 13.37 6.22 -10.59
N GLY A 4 13.19 7.52 -10.80
CA GLY A 4 14.19 8.39 -11.40
C GLY A 4 14.31 8.34 -12.92
N GLU A 5 15.46 8.75 -13.44
CA GLU A 5 15.76 8.83 -14.87
C GLU A 5 16.23 7.49 -15.46
N ASP A 6 15.74 6.39 -14.95
CA ASP A 6 16.11 5.03 -15.33
C ASP A 6 15.79 4.67 -16.79
N TYR A 7 14.95 5.46 -17.47
CA TYR A 7 14.62 5.27 -18.89
C TYR A 7 15.82 5.33 -19.84
N LYS A 8 16.93 5.90 -19.39
CA LYS A 8 18.17 5.97 -20.17
C LYS A 8 18.91 4.62 -20.25
N PHE A 9 18.64 3.71 -19.32
CA PHE A 9 19.38 2.45 -19.15
C PHE A 9 18.65 1.25 -19.73
N TYR A 10 18.21 1.37 -20.99
CA TYR A 10 17.63 0.26 -21.75
C TYR A 10 18.57 -0.19 -22.87
N TYR A 11 18.60 -1.48 -23.17
CA TYR A 11 19.32 -1.99 -24.33
C TYR A 11 18.64 -1.53 -25.61
N GLY A 12 19.28 -0.64 -26.35
CA GLY A 12 18.96 -0.20 -27.72
C GLY A 12 17.47 -0.04 -27.97
N GLY A 13 16.76 0.91 -27.66
CA GLY A 13 15.35 1.17 -27.98
C GLY A 13 14.31 0.11 -27.53
N ASN A 14 14.73 -0.95 -26.85
CA ASN A 14 13.80 -1.94 -26.30
C ASN A 14 13.39 -1.54 -24.87
N PRO A 15 12.14 -1.07 -24.64
CA PRO A 15 11.71 -0.58 -23.34
C PRO A 15 11.54 -1.69 -22.27
N TRP A 16 11.70 -2.96 -22.67
CA TRP A 16 11.50 -4.12 -21.79
C TRP A 16 12.80 -4.72 -21.27
N THR A 17 13.95 -4.34 -21.85
CA THR A 17 15.24 -4.94 -21.50
C THR A 17 16.16 -3.86 -20.95
N ARG A 18 16.40 -3.91 -19.63
CA ARG A 18 17.30 -2.97 -18.95
C ARG A 18 18.74 -3.39 -18.97
N ASP A 19 19.61 -2.43 -19.11
CA ASP A 19 21.05 -2.57 -18.92
C ASP A 19 21.41 -2.31 -17.44
N TRP A 20 21.25 -3.34 -16.64
CA TRP A 20 21.54 -3.29 -15.21
C TRP A 20 23.00 -3.02 -14.90
N ASN A 21 23.90 -3.58 -15.70
CA ASN A 21 25.33 -3.42 -15.49
C ASN A 21 25.76 -1.97 -15.69
N THR A 22 25.28 -1.34 -16.75
CA THR A 22 25.57 0.07 -17.02
C THR A 22 24.94 0.99 -15.95
N LEU A 23 23.73 0.70 -15.49
CA LEU A 23 23.11 1.44 -14.40
C LEU A 23 23.91 1.34 -13.10
N ILE A 24 24.36 0.12 -12.71
CA ILE A 24 25.16 -0.10 -11.52
C ILE A 24 26.53 0.58 -11.65
N ALA A 25 27.19 0.48 -12.80
CA ALA A 25 28.48 1.13 -13.06
C ALA A 25 28.36 2.66 -12.94
N TYR A 26 27.28 3.23 -13.43
CA TYR A 26 26.99 4.66 -13.31
C TYR A 26 26.77 5.07 -11.86
N ASN A 27 25.84 4.43 -11.17
CA ASN A 27 25.49 4.77 -9.76
C ASN A 27 26.69 4.59 -8.82
N SER A 28 27.47 3.53 -9.00
CA SER A 28 28.66 3.26 -8.16
C SER A 28 29.87 4.12 -8.50
N GLY A 29 29.85 4.81 -9.64
CA GLY A 29 30.99 5.53 -10.16
C GLY A 29 32.20 4.62 -10.42
N SER A 30 32.00 3.33 -10.72
CA SER A 30 33.08 2.36 -10.94
C SER A 30 33.81 2.55 -12.26
N GLU A 31 33.18 3.25 -13.21
CA GLU A 31 33.76 3.59 -14.51
C GLU A 31 33.73 5.11 -14.71
N ASP A 32 34.76 5.66 -15.32
CA ASP A 32 34.87 7.11 -15.57
C ASP A 32 33.85 7.62 -16.59
N THR A 33 33.45 6.76 -17.50
CA THR A 33 32.44 7.08 -18.52
C THR A 33 31.63 5.82 -18.81
N VAL A 34 30.31 5.93 -18.73
CA VAL A 34 29.38 4.88 -19.16
C VAL A 34 28.70 5.28 -20.45
N TYR A 35 28.33 4.29 -21.25
CA TYR A 35 27.67 4.50 -22.54
C TYR A 35 26.23 4.02 -22.44
N VAL A 36 25.30 4.95 -22.61
CA VAL A 36 23.87 4.68 -22.65
C VAL A 36 23.37 5.06 -24.04
N ASP A 37 22.79 4.08 -24.73
CA ASP A 37 22.30 4.23 -26.11
C ASP A 37 23.31 4.96 -27.04
N LYS A 38 24.58 4.53 -26.99
CA LYS A 38 25.75 5.10 -27.72
C LYS A 38 26.13 6.53 -27.32
N THR A 39 25.48 7.10 -26.30
CA THR A 39 25.85 8.41 -25.76
C THR A 39 26.75 8.21 -24.55
N ALA A 40 27.90 8.86 -24.54
CA ALA A 40 28.79 8.86 -23.38
C ALA A 40 28.16 9.71 -22.25
N ILE A 41 28.05 9.15 -21.07
CA ILE A 41 27.60 9.85 -19.86
C ILE A 41 28.79 9.89 -18.90
N VAL A 42 29.09 11.07 -18.38
CA VAL A 42 30.17 11.24 -17.39
C VAL A 42 29.75 10.54 -16.10
N ARG A 43 30.72 9.93 -15.44
CA ARG A 43 30.60 9.26 -14.16
C ARG A 43 29.88 10.13 -13.13
N ASN A 44 28.98 9.53 -12.39
CA ASN A 44 28.44 10.10 -11.16
C ASN A 44 29.49 10.05 -10.04
N THR A 45 29.93 11.22 -9.56
CA THR A 45 30.94 11.32 -8.50
C THR A 45 30.32 11.55 -7.12
N ASP A 46 29.02 11.83 -7.07
CA ASP A 46 28.35 12.29 -5.85
C ASP A 46 27.72 11.14 -5.05
N GLY A 47 27.70 9.92 -5.61
CA GLY A 47 27.11 8.75 -4.97
C GLY A 47 25.57 8.69 -5.07
N GLU A 48 24.95 9.62 -5.77
CA GLU A 48 23.52 9.62 -6.01
C GLU A 48 23.12 8.53 -7.02
N SER A 49 22.08 7.77 -6.68
CA SER A 49 21.49 6.82 -7.61
C SER A 49 20.49 7.51 -8.53
N VAL A 50 20.66 7.36 -9.85
CA VAL A 50 19.67 7.85 -10.83
C VAL A 50 18.52 6.88 -11.04
N GLY A 51 18.70 5.62 -10.68
CA GLY A 51 17.69 4.57 -10.73
C GLY A 51 17.89 3.59 -9.58
N ILE A 52 16.80 3.20 -8.97
CA ILE A 52 16.75 2.34 -7.78
C ILE A 52 15.73 1.21 -7.95
N LEU A 53 15.89 0.14 -7.19
CA LEU A 53 14.81 -0.83 -6.99
C LEU A 53 13.98 -0.42 -5.78
N ARG A 54 12.67 -0.51 -5.93
CA ARG A 54 11.70 -0.21 -4.85
C ARG A 54 10.73 -1.36 -4.62
N ASN A 55 10.31 -1.54 -3.37
CA ASN A 55 9.22 -2.41 -2.98
C ASN A 55 7.92 -1.61 -2.91
N SER A 56 6.80 -2.25 -3.29
CA SER A 56 5.48 -1.81 -2.88
C SER A 56 5.12 -2.51 -1.57
N ILE A 57 4.79 -1.73 -0.56
CA ILE A 57 4.34 -2.21 0.74
C ILE A 57 2.82 -2.14 0.77
N ASN A 58 2.20 -3.28 1.05
CA ASN A 58 0.78 -3.40 1.32
C ASN A 58 0.64 -4.26 2.57
N ARG A 59 0.42 -3.62 3.71
CA ARG A 59 0.21 -4.28 4.99
C ARG A 59 -1.23 -4.08 5.41
N GLN A 60 -1.85 -5.14 5.91
CA GLN A 60 -3.17 -5.07 6.49
C GLN A 60 -3.20 -5.91 7.77
N SER A 61 -3.70 -5.31 8.82
CA SER A 61 -4.02 -5.99 10.07
C SER A 61 -5.51 -5.83 10.35
N THR A 62 -6.20 -6.92 10.63
CA THR A 62 -7.64 -6.91 10.92
C THR A 62 -7.91 -7.71 12.17
N ILE A 63 -8.64 -7.10 13.10
CA ILE A 63 -9.16 -7.74 14.29
C ILE A 63 -10.67 -7.63 14.27
N GLY A 64 -11.37 -8.70 14.63
CA GLY A 64 -12.83 -8.69 14.66
C GLY A 64 -13.41 -9.70 15.63
N LEU A 65 -14.64 -9.43 16.05
CA LEU A 65 -15.45 -10.27 16.88
C LEU A 65 -16.84 -10.41 16.28
N ILE A 66 -17.28 -11.65 16.07
CA ILE A 66 -18.64 -11.98 15.67
C ILE A 66 -19.27 -12.80 16.79
N SER A 67 -20.39 -12.34 17.29
CA SER A 67 -21.17 -13.05 18.32
C SER A 67 -22.60 -13.25 17.85
N LYS A 68 -23.15 -14.43 18.14
CA LYS A 68 -24.55 -14.78 17.83
C LYS A 68 -25.21 -15.39 19.07
N LEU A 69 -26.39 -14.91 19.37
CA LEU A 69 -27.27 -15.44 20.41
C LEU A 69 -28.53 -16.01 19.77
N ASN A 70 -28.78 -17.30 19.98
CA ASN A 70 -30.00 -17.95 19.56
C ASN A 70 -30.90 -18.09 20.83
N TYR A 71 -32.16 -17.75 20.66
CA TYR A 71 -33.13 -17.81 21.74
C TYR A 71 -34.43 -18.42 21.25
N ASP A 72 -34.80 -19.58 21.82
CA ASP A 72 -36.07 -20.24 21.54
C ASP A 72 -37.14 -19.62 22.45
N PHE A 73 -37.86 -18.64 21.88
CA PHE A 73 -38.92 -17.95 22.63
C PHE A 73 -40.11 -18.88 22.91
N SER A 74 -40.44 -19.77 21.98
CA SER A 74 -41.41 -20.82 22.07
C SER A 74 -41.12 -21.95 21.10
N ASP A 75 -41.90 -23.04 21.14
CA ASP A 75 -41.77 -24.15 20.17
C ASP A 75 -41.97 -23.72 18.70
N VAL A 76 -42.67 -22.62 18.48
CA VAL A 76 -42.99 -22.11 17.14
C VAL A 76 -42.19 -20.84 16.74
N LEU A 77 -41.60 -20.12 17.74
CA LEU A 77 -40.90 -18.87 17.48
C LEU A 77 -39.47 -18.94 18.00
N LYS A 78 -38.52 -18.79 17.07
CA LYS A 78 -37.08 -18.72 17.36
C LYS A 78 -36.55 -17.35 16.98
N LEU A 79 -35.70 -16.81 17.83
CA LEU A 79 -35.07 -15.51 17.66
C LEU A 79 -33.54 -15.71 17.58
N GLN A 80 -32.90 -14.90 16.76
CA GLN A 80 -31.44 -14.82 16.69
C GLN A 80 -31.03 -13.36 16.69
N PHE A 81 -30.00 -13.07 17.50
CA PHE A 81 -29.37 -11.76 17.55
C PHE A 81 -27.89 -11.91 17.24
N GLY A 82 -27.32 -10.94 16.55
CA GLY A 82 -25.90 -10.96 16.26
C GLY A 82 -25.27 -9.59 16.30
N ILE A 83 -24.00 -9.59 16.63
CA ILE A 83 -23.10 -8.44 16.57
C ILE A 83 -21.86 -8.83 15.79
N ASP A 84 -21.42 -7.96 14.90
CA ASP A 84 -20.18 -8.07 14.13
C ASP A 84 -19.40 -6.77 14.32
N TRP A 85 -18.26 -6.86 14.98
CA TRP A 85 -17.35 -5.74 15.17
C TRP A 85 -16.00 -6.06 14.56
N ARG A 86 -15.45 -5.14 13.79
CA ARG A 86 -14.14 -5.27 13.15
C ARG A 86 -13.42 -3.94 13.12
N THR A 87 -12.09 -4.00 13.24
CA THR A 87 -11.21 -2.89 12.93
C THR A 87 -10.08 -3.37 12.04
N ALA A 88 -9.68 -2.56 11.09
CA ALA A 88 -8.58 -2.85 10.16
C ALA A 88 -7.68 -1.64 10.02
N ASP A 89 -6.38 -1.89 10.12
CA ASP A 89 -5.32 -0.95 9.79
C ASP A 89 -4.69 -1.38 8.47
N ILE A 90 -4.61 -0.47 7.53
CA ILE A 90 -4.12 -0.71 6.16
C ILE A 90 -3.05 0.31 5.87
N GLU A 91 -1.85 -0.15 5.51
CA GLU A 91 -0.71 0.67 5.12
C GLU A 91 -0.34 0.40 3.67
N HIS A 92 -0.22 1.47 2.88
CA HIS A 92 0.30 1.46 1.54
C HIS A 92 1.47 2.41 1.45
N ALA A 93 2.64 1.88 1.10
CA ALA A 93 3.87 2.66 0.98
C ALA A 93 4.79 2.10 -0.11
N ARG A 94 5.84 2.83 -0.41
CA ARG A 94 6.98 2.36 -1.19
C ARG A 94 8.25 2.58 -0.41
N GLU A 95 9.16 1.62 -0.49
CA GLU A 95 10.47 1.71 0.16
C GLU A 95 11.61 1.47 -0.84
N VAL A 96 12.75 2.04 -0.56
CA VAL A 96 13.98 1.77 -1.29
C VAL A 96 14.44 0.34 -0.97
N ARG A 97 14.43 -0.52 -1.98
CA ARG A 97 14.90 -1.90 -1.88
C ARG A 97 16.37 -2.05 -2.15
N ASP A 98 16.88 -1.31 -3.15
CA ASP A 98 18.27 -1.39 -3.60
C ASP A 98 18.64 -0.10 -4.31
N LEU A 99 19.76 0.49 -3.96
CA LEU A 99 20.28 1.71 -4.56
C LEU A 99 21.06 1.45 -5.86
N MET A 100 21.14 0.19 -6.30
CA MET A 100 21.81 -0.22 -7.54
C MET A 100 23.25 0.30 -7.66
N GLY A 101 23.99 0.24 -6.55
CA GLY A 101 25.40 0.62 -6.50
C GLY A 101 25.70 2.03 -5.99
N GLY A 102 24.70 2.89 -5.83
CA GLY A 102 24.86 4.22 -5.24
C GLY A 102 24.78 4.22 -3.71
N GLU A 103 24.97 5.39 -3.10
CA GLU A 103 24.95 5.60 -1.66
C GLU A 103 23.61 6.13 -1.15
N TYR A 104 22.89 6.87 -1.98
CA TYR A 104 21.60 7.48 -1.68
C TYR A 104 20.79 7.74 -2.96
N TYR A 105 19.52 8.05 -2.78
CA TYR A 105 18.61 8.53 -3.82
C TYR A 105 17.91 9.80 -3.33
N ILE A 106 17.54 10.72 -4.24
CA ILE A 106 16.77 11.90 -3.90
C ILE A 106 15.31 11.66 -4.29
N ASP A 107 14.44 11.65 -3.28
CA ASP A 107 13.00 11.57 -3.45
C ASP A 107 12.41 12.98 -3.59
N HIS A 108 11.66 13.20 -4.67
CA HIS A 108 11.02 14.48 -4.98
C HIS A 108 9.51 14.50 -4.72
N GLU A 109 8.94 13.35 -4.35
CA GLU A 109 7.49 13.19 -4.23
C GLU A 109 6.95 13.62 -2.84
N ASP A 110 7.83 13.74 -1.83
CA ASP A 110 7.44 14.20 -0.50
C ASP A 110 7.25 15.74 -0.49
N GLU A 111 5.98 16.20 -0.52
CA GLU A 111 5.66 17.64 -0.49
C GLU A 111 6.10 18.33 0.79
N ASN A 112 6.30 17.60 1.90
CA ASN A 112 6.76 18.12 3.17
C ASN A 112 8.29 18.28 3.20
N ASN A 113 9.01 17.51 2.36
CA ASN A 113 10.46 17.53 2.26
C ASN A 113 10.92 17.25 0.83
N THR A 114 10.71 18.21 -0.05
CA THR A 114 11.16 18.13 -1.45
C THR A 114 12.69 17.99 -1.50
N ASN A 115 13.22 17.06 -2.27
CA ASN A 115 14.63 16.66 -2.31
C ASN A 115 15.10 15.91 -1.04
N LYS A 116 14.27 15.06 -0.51
CA LYS A 116 14.60 14.17 0.60
C LYS A 116 15.67 13.17 0.20
N VAL A 117 16.80 13.20 0.89
CA VAL A 117 17.86 12.20 0.74
C VAL A 117 17.42 10.91 1.43
N VAL A 118 17.30 9.84 0.66
CA VAL A 118 16.83 8.54 1.14
C VAL A 118 17.87 7.45 0.90
N ARG A 119 17.82 6.43 1.74
CA ARG A 119 18.71 5.27 1.74
C ARG A 119 17.90 3.97 1.74
N LEU A 120 18.61 2.86 1.76
CA LEU A 120 18.02 1.53 1.80
C LEU A 120 17.02 1.39 2.96
N GLY A 121 15.78 1.01 2.65
CA GLY A 121 14.69 0.85 3.62
C GLY A 121 13.88 2.11 3.91
N ASP A 122 14.28 3.29 3.40
CA ASP A 122 13.50 4.51 3.56
C ASP A 122 12.24 4.51 2.68
N ILE A 123 11.20 5.16 3.18
CA ILE A 123 9.94 5.33 2.46
C ILE A 123 10.06 6.47 1.45
N ILE A 124 9.57 6.21 0.22
CA ILE A 124 9.59 7.10 -0.94
C ILE A 124 8.24 7.10 -1.67
N ASP A 125 8.06 8.05 -2.57
CA ASP A 125 6.94 8.19 -3.50
C ASP A 125 5.60 8.48 -2.80
N TYR A 126 5.15 7.60 -1.90
CA TYR A 126 3.94 7.78 -1.09
C TYR A 126 3.94 6.92 0.17
N HIS A 127 3.21 7.37 1.19
CA HIS A 127 2.92 6.64 2.41
C HIS A 127 1.51 6.99 2.90
N ASN A 128 0.60 6.04 2.78
CA ASN A 128 -0.81 6.21 3.13
C ASN A 128 -1.21 5.19 4.19
N GLU A 129 -1.92 5.65 5.21
CA GLU A 129 -2.53 4.82 6.23
C GLU A 129 -4.05 4.99 6.20
N THR A 130 -4.76 3.89 6.25
CA THR A 130 -6.22 3.85 6.33
C THR A 130 -6.64 2.99 7.50
N ASN A 131 -7.46 3.55 8.37
CA ASN A 131 -8.12 2.81 9.43
C ASN A 131 -9.61 2.66 9.09
N VAL A 132 -10.14 1.46 9.29
CA VAL A 132 -11.55 1.14 9.02
C VAL A 132 -12.15 0.47 10.24
N ASP A 133 -13.14 1.12 10.85
CA ASP A 133 -13.93 0.56 11.94
C ASP A 133 -15.31 0.17 11.43
N TRP A 134 -15.71 -1.05 11.68
CA TRP A 134 -17.01 -1.60 11.34
C TRP A 134 -17.71 -2.09 12.58
N ILE A 135 -18.99 -1.74 12.74
CA ILE A 135 -19.89 -2.37 13.69
C ILE A 135 -21.22 -2.68 13.00
N GLY A 136 -21.68 -3.91 13.10
CA GLY A 136 -22.95 -4.39 12.60
C GLY A 136 -23.74 -5.14 13.65
N THR A 137 -25.05 -4.99 13.64
CA THR A 137 -25.96 -5.76 14.48
C THR A 137 -27.13 -6.27 13.64
N PHE A 138 -27.65 -7.43 14.00
CA PHE A 138 -28.84 -7.94 13.34
C PHE A 138 -29.74 -8.66 14.35
N ALA A 139 -31.03 -8.66 14.03
CA ALA A 139 -32.04 -9.46 14.70
C ALA A 139 -32.85 -10.23 13.64
N GLN A 140 -33.12 -11.48 13.92
CA GLN A 140 -33.84 -12.39 13.06
C GLN A 140 -34.91 -13.12 13.84
N ALA A 141 -36.08 -13.29 13.25
CA ALA A 141 -37.16 -14.12 13.79
C ALA A 141 -37.57 -15.17 12.77
N SER A 142 -37.79 -16.39 13.24
CA SER A 142 -38.31 -17.51 12.47
C SER A 142 -39.54 -18.07 13.19
N TYR A 143 -40.67 -18.11 12.51
CA TYR A 143 -41.94 -18.65 13.01
C TYR A 143 -42.35 -19.85 12.20
N ILE A 144 -42.61 -20.98 12.85
CA ILE A 144 -43.05 -22.20 12.19
C ILE A 144 -44.20 -22.79 13.02
N ASN A 145 -45.38 -22.89 12.40
CA ASN A 145 -46.55 -23.48 13.05
C ASN A 145 -47.38 -24.26 12.02
N GLY A 146 -47.32 -25.58 12.09
CA GLY A 146 -47.94 -26.45 11.10
C GLY A 146 -47.45 -26.21 9.69
N PRO A 147 -48.35 -25.90 8.72
CA PRO A 147 -47.98 -25.63 7.35
C PRO A 147 -47.47 -24.18 7.14
N LEU A 148 -47.57 -23.30 8.16
CA LEU A 148 -47.15 -21.91 8.07
C LEU A 148 -45.71 -21.72 8.52
N SER A 149 -44.89 -21.18 7.61
CA SER A 149 -43.52 -20.75 7.91
C SER A 149 -43.34 -19.28 7.52
N ALA A 150 -42.83 -18.47 8.45
CA ALA A 150 -42.49 -17.07 8.22
C ALA A 150 -41.11 -16.76 8.77
N TYR A 151 -40.40 -15.87 8.07
CA TYR A 151 -39.05 -15.44 8.41
C TYR A 151 -38.90 -13.95 8.21
N GLY A 152 -38.22 -13.27 9.12
CA GLY A 152 -37.87 -11.87 9.02
C GLY A 152 -36.49 -11.59 9.60
N MET A 153 -35.78 -10.67 8.98
CA MET A 153 -34.48 -10.19 9.46
C MET A 153 -34.39 -8.68 9.33
N PHE A 154 -33.77 -8.05 10.32
CA PHE A 154 -33.42 -6.64 10.32
C PHE A 154 -31.97 -6.48 10.76
N GLY A 155 -31.22 -5.61 10.11
CA GLY A 155 -29.83 -5.33 10.46
C GLY A 155 -29.48 -3.87 10.28
N LEU A 156 -28.54 -3.42 11.12
CA LEU A 156 -27.94 -2.10 11.07
C LEU A 156 -26.43 -2.23 11.06
N SER A 157 -25.74 -1.41 10.28
CA SER A 157 -24.29 -1.31 10.28
C SER A 157 -23.80 0.12 10.23
N SER A 158 -22.67 0.38 10.84
CA SER A 158 -21.96 1.64 10.78
C SER A 158 -20.50 1.37 10.40
N ILE A 159 -19.98 2.16 9.49
CA ILE A 159 -18.59 2.09 9.03
C ILE A 159 -17.98 3.47 9.17
N LYS A 160 -16.80 3.52 9.78
CA LYS A 160 -16.00 4.74 9.89
C LYS A 160 -14.66 4.53 9.22
N TYR A 161 -14.26 5.49 8.39
CA TYR A 161 -12.98 5.53 7.73
C TYR A 161 -12.16 6.69 8.28
N SER A 162 -10.86 6.43 8.47
CA SER A 162 -9.85 7.45 8.72
C SER A 162 -8.73 7.24 7.73
N TYR A 163 -8.29 8.28 7.05
CA TYR A 163 -7.23 8.25 6.06
C TYR A 163 -6.18 9.30 6.40
N GLN A 164 -4.92 8.91 6.35
CA GLN A 164 -3.79 9.80 6.54
C GLN A 164 -2.79 9.60 5.40
N ASP A 165 -2.40 10.71 4.77
CA ASP A 165 -1.33 10.78 3.80
C ASP A 165 -0.15 11.51 4.45
N HIS A 166 1.03 10.87 4.44
CA HIS A 166 2.23 11.40 5.07
C HIS A 166 3.11 12.21 4.11
N PHE A 167 2.83 12.15 2.81
CA PHE A 167 3.61 12.82 1.76
C PHE A 167 2.96 14.11 1.27
N THR A 168 1.67 14.27 1.45
CA THR A 168 0.92 15.46 1.03
C THR A 168 0.80 16.49 2.15
N ILE A 169 0.92 17.76 1.81
CA ILE A 169 0.74 18.86 2.78
C ILE A 169 -0.73 18.91 3.20
N ALA A 170 -0.99 18.81 4.51
CA ALA A 170 -2.32 18.66 5.12
C ALA A 170 -3.35 19.76 4.77
N ASN A 171 -2.93 20.90 4.22
CA ASN A 171 -3.77 22.05 3.88
C ASN A 171 -3.85 22.37 2.38
N LYS A 172 -3.32 21.51 1.51
CA LYS A 172 -3.48 21.62 0.07
C LYS A 172 -4.81 20.98 -0.34
N LYS A 173 -5.89 21.74 -0.24
CA LYS A 173 -7.21 21.41 -0.81
C LYS A 173 -7.42 22.19 -2.08
#